data_86a289a6f1d994de0c05f42904c7578b
#
_entry.id   86a289a6f1d994de0c05f42904c7578b
#
_cell.length_a   1.000
_cell.length_b   1.000
_cell.length_c   1.000
_cell.angle_alpha   90.00
_cell.angle_beta   90.00
_cell.angle_gamma   90.00
#
_symmetry.space_group_name_H-M   'P 1'
#
loop_
_entity.id
_entity.type
_entity.pdbx_description
1 polymer ?
#
loop_
_entity_poly.entity_id
_entity_poly.type
_entity_poly.pdbx_seq_one_letter_code
_entity_poly.pdbx_strand_id
1 'polypeptide(L)'
;MNTATTANIQNNNPTAFYHLPGLFEFYELYRIFLPLFRKHREYFYDWCEIGSIYGAPSDCIWGGGRTSFGYSDPEDVLDLVREYGISARLTFSISLLREEHLTDKKCNELCKMFEHASDADNSPHTHQLQNGVIVHSELLLNYLQKNYPDLYLISSTTKVLTDFQDFLTEINREDFRYIVPDFRLNKVFDKLDLMSQHQKDKVEFLCNECCWYGCKERKQCYETAVSYTHLRAHETR
;
A
#
# COMPACT_ATOMS: atom_id res chain seq x y z
N MET A 1 27.82 1.62 -49.54
CA MET A 1 27.57 2.34 -48.27
C MET A 1 26.25 1.81 -47.73
N ASN A 2 26.30 0.83 -46.87
CA ASN A 2 25.10 0.26 -46.23
C ASN A 2 24.91 0.96 -44.88
N THR A 3 23.91 1.78 -44.78
CA THR A 3 23.44 2.34 -43.49
C THR A 3 22.60 1.28 -42.82
N ALA A 4 23.21 0.63 -41.82
CA ALA A 4 22.48 -0.25 -40.91
C ALA A 4 21.58 0.61 -40.03
N THR A 5 20.28 0.50 -40.22
CA THR A 5 19.25 1.04 -39.36
C THR A 5 19.27 0.20 -38.08
N THR A 6 19.82 0.77 -37.01
CA THR A 6 19.69 0.22 -35.65
C THR A 6 18.22 0.31 -35.24
N ALA A 7 17.51 -0.81 -35.37
CA ALA A 7 16.19 -0.94 -34.80
C ALA A 7 16.31 -0.80 -33.27
N ASN A 8 15.65 0.22 -32.71
CA ASN A 8 15.40 0.34 -31.27
C ASN A 8 14.59 -0.90 -30.87
N ILE A 9 15.27 -1.90 -30.30
CA ILE A 9 14.61 -2.96 -29.56
C ILE A 9 14.12 -2.31 -28.27
N GLN A 10 12.86 -1.89 -28.26
CA GLN A 10 12.18 -1.60 -26.98
C GLN A 10 12.24 -2.90 -26.17
N ASN A 11 12.98 -2.86 -25.07
CA ASN A 11 13.02 -3.95 -24.09
C ASN A 11 11.62 -4.04 -23.47
N ASN A 12 10.78 -4.92 -24.00
CA ASN A 12 9.47 -5.26 -23.46
C ASN A 12 9.58 -6.21 -22.27
N ASN A 13 10.53 -5.99 -21.36
CA ASN A 13 10.56 -6.72 -20.11
C ASN A 13 9.44 -6.17 -19.22
N PRO A 14 8.58 -7.05 -18.66
CA PRO A 14 7.53 -6.61 -17.76
C PRO A 14 8.15 -5.93 -16.52
N THR A 15 7.66 -4.76 -16.18
CA THR A 15 8.11 -4.03 -14.99
C THR A 15 7.41 -4.60 -13.75
N ALA A 16 8.19 -4.93 -12.72
CA ALA A 16 7.65 -5.31 -11.41
C ALA A 16 7.75 -4.13 -10.45
N PHE A 17 6.61 -3.74 -9.91
CA PHE A 17 6.53 -2.69 -8.91
C PHE A 17 6.62 -3.27 -7.50
N TYR A 18 7.59 -2.79 -6.72
CA TYR A 18 7.76 -3.15 -5.32
C TYR A 18 7.11 -2.10 -4.41
N HIS A 19 6.31 -2.56 -3.47
CA HIS A 19 5.67 -1.73 -2.46
C HIS A 19 6.37 -1.96 -1.12
N LEU A 20 7.00 -0.92 -0.59
CA LEU A 20 7.88 -1.03 0.56
C LEU A 20 7.16 -0.64 1.86
N PRO A 21 7.36 -1.37 2.97
CA PRO A 21 6.72 -1.07 4.25
C PRO A 21 7.44 0.03 5.02
N GLY A 22 6.78 0.59 6.04
CA GLY A 22 7.43 1.45 7.03
C GLY A 22 7.57 2.90 6.60
N LEU A 23 6.53 3.45 5.98
CA LEU A 23 6.49 4.85 5.49
C LEU A 23 6.93 5.86 6.56
N PHE A 24 6.52 5.67 7.79
CA PHE A 24 6.86 6.54 8.92
C PHE A 24 8.01 5.98 9.77
N GLU A 25 8.05 4.64 9.91
CA GLU A 25 9.02 3.96 10.76
C GLU A 25 10.44 3.97 10.17
N PHE A 26 10.55 3.90 8.85
CA PHE A 26 11.82 3.77 8.15
C PHE A 26 12.18 5.01 7.31
N TYR A 27 11.66 6.17 7.68
CA TYR A 27 11.92 7.43 6.98
C TYR A 27 13.41 7.69 6.77
N GLU A 28 14.24 7.57 7.82
CA GLU A 28 15.69 7.78 7.71
C GLU A 28 16.38 6.75 6.80
N LEU A 29 15.89 5.52 6.76
CA LEU A 29 16.37 4.53 5.81
C LEU A 29 16.04 4.96 4.37
N TYR A 30 14.82 5.43 4.12
CA TYR A 30 14.42 5.85 2.77
C TYR A 30 15.14 7.09 2.28
N ARG A 31 15.49 8.02 3.15
CA ARG A 31 16.35 9.16 2.82
C ARG A 31 17.72 8.76 2.27
N ILE A 32 18.20 7.58 2.65
CA ILE A 32 19.46 7.03 2.14
C ILE A 32 19.21 6.10 0.96
N PHE A 33 18.23 5.24 1.06
CA PHE A 33 17.97 4.18 0.07
C PHE A 33 17.47 4.73 -1.27
N LEU A 34 16.54 5.68 -1.28
CA LEU A 34 15.96 6.19 -2.52
C LEU A 34 16.99 6.90 -3.42
N PRO A 35 17.87 7.78 -2.89
CA PRO A 35 18.99 8.32 -3.68
C PRO A 35 19.91 7.23 -4.24
N LEU A 36 20.24 6.21 -3.43
CA LEU A 36 21.08 5.11 -3.87
C LEU A 36 20.40 4.28 -4.97
N PHE A 37 19.13 3.96 -4.82
CA PHE A 37 18.35 3.24 -5.82
C PHE A 37 18.31 4.00 -7.16
N ARG A 38 18.12 5.33 -7.12
CA ARG A 38 18.10 6.17 -8.33
C ARG A 38 19.48 6.29 -8.99
N LYS A 39 20.53 6.48 -8.19
CA LYS A 39 21.89 6.75 -8.67
C LYS A 39 22.64 5.50 -9.12
N HIS A 40 22.33 4.36 -8.54
CA HIS A 40 23.05 3.10 -8.70
C HIS A 40 22.16 1.99 -9.26
N ARG A 41 21.44 2.32 -10.35
CA ARG A 41 20.54 1.36 -11.02
C ARG A 41 21.25 0.11 -11.52
N GLU A 42 22.57 0.16 -11.76
CA GLU A 42 23.40 -0.97 -12.15
C GLU A 42 23.42 -2.13 -11.15
N TYR A 43 23.01 -1.90 -9.90
CA TYR A 43 22.86 -2.94 -8.87
C TYR A 43 21.46 -3.54 -8.79
N PHE A 44 20.52 -3.07 -9.59
CA PHE A 44 19.14 -3.52 -9.61
C PHE A 44 18.75 -4.02 -11.00
N TYR A 45 17.83 -4.95 -11.05
CA TYR A 45 17.28 -5.39 -12.34
C TYR A 45 16.54 -4.24 -13.04
N ASP A 46 16.66 -4.14 -14.36
CA ASP A 46 16.02 -3.10 -15.17
C ASP A 46 14.49 -3.07 -15.02
N TRP A 47 13.90 -4.24 -14.73
CA TRP A 47 12.46 -4.39 -14.51
C TRP A 47 11.99 -4.10 -13.08
N CYS A 48 12.87 -3.80 -12.15
CA CYS A 48 12.56 -3.53 -10.74
C CYS A 48 12.30 -2.04 -10.53
N GLU A 49 11.07 -1.68 -10.10
CA GLU A 49 10.69 -0.30 -9.78
C GLU A 49 10.04 -0.23 -8.39
N ILE A 50 10.14 0.93 -7.75
CA ILE A 50 9.44 1.21 -6.49
C ILE A 50 8.11 1.88 -6.82
N GLY A 51 6.99 1.17 -6.58
CA GLY A 51 5.66 1.67 -6.87
C GLY A 51 5.07 2.52 -5.76
N SER A 52 5.32 2.14 -4.51
CA SER A 52 4.85 2.91 -3.34
C SER A 52 5.63 2.58 -2.08
N ILE A 53 5.49 3.45 -1.08
CA ILE A 53 5.88 3.16 0.31
C ILE A 53 4.62 3.28 1.17
N TYR A 54 4.40 2.30 2.07
CA TYR A 54 3.19 2.25 2.87
C TYR A 54 3.45 2.17 4.37
N GLY A 55 2.56 2.73 5.17
CA GLY A 55 2.64 2.71 6.64
C GLY A 55 1.54 3.54 7.28
N ALA A 56 1.53 3.59 8.60
CA ALA A 56 0.69 4.48 9.39
C ALA A 56 1.45 4.94 10.62
N PRO A 57 1.22 6.18 11.11
CA PRO A 57 1.76 6.61 12.39
C PRO A 57 1.31 5.69 13.54
N SER A 58 2.15 5.49 14.55
CA SER A 58 1.90 4.57 15.65
C SER A 58 0.68 4.90 16.50
N ASP A 59 0.32 6.17 16.54
CA ASP A 59 -0.81 6.71 17.31
C ASP A 59 -2.07 6.93 16.46
N CYS A 60 -2.09 6.43 15.21
CA CYS A 60 -3.26 6.47 14.34
C CYS A 60 -4.21 5.32 14.68
N ILE A 61 -5.42 5.64 15.15
CA ILE A 61 -6.40 4.60 15.55
C ILE A 61 -6.88 3.75 14.37
N TRP A 62 -6.86 4.27 13.13
CA TRP A 62 -7.22 3.49 11.94
C TRP A 62 -6.10 2.55 11.49
N GLY A 63 -4.89 2.69 12.05
CA GLY A 63 -3.71 1.91 11.68
C GLY A 63 -3.75 0.42 12.03
N GLY A 64 -4.71 -0.03 12.86
CA GLY A 64 -4.91 -1.45 13.13
C GLY A 64 -3.91 -2.09 14.07
N GLY A 65 -3.40 -1.35 15.07
CA GLY A 65 -2.60 -1.92 16.16
C GLY A 65 -1.11 -2.05 15.87
N ARG A 66 -0.59 -1.32 14.92
CA ARG A 66 0.85 -1.30 14.66
C ARG A 66 1.58 -0.47 15.72
N THR A 67 2.66 -1.03 16.24
CA THR A 67 3.63 -0.29 17.05
C THR A 67 4.75 0.18 16.16
N SER A 68 5.07 1.47 16.16
CA SER A 68 6.23 1.98 15.46
C SER A 68 7.34 2.35 16.44
N PHE A 69 8.58 2.28 15.99
CA PHE A 69 9.78 2.63 16.76
C PHE A 69 10.31 4.03 16.40
N GLY A 70 9.50 4.87 15.82
CA GLY A 70 9.89 6.23 15.46
C GLY A 70 8.68 7.07 15.07
N TYR A 71 8.83 8.36 15.20
CA TYR A 71 7.90 9.35 14.71
C TYR A 71 8.59 10.15 13.61
N SER A 72 8.01 10.15 12.43
CA SER A 72 8.41 11.05 11.35
C SER A 72 7.24 11.96 11.02
N ASP A 73 7.55 13.22 10.75
CA ASP A 73 6.54 14.19 10.38
C ASP A 73 5.88 13.76 9.05
N PRO A 74 4.56 13.74 8.95
CA PRO A 74 3.86 13.37 7.72
C PRO A 74 4.20 14.27 6.52
N GLU A 75 4.50 15.56 6.73
CA GLU A 75 4.90 16.47 5.66
C GLU A 75 6.28 16.10 5.12
N ASP A 76 7.25 15.84 5.99
CA ASP A 76 8.60 15.38 5.59
C ASP A 76 8.55 14.08 4.79
N VAL A 77 7.69 13.14 5.23
CA VAL A 77 7.48 11.85 4.57
C VAL A 77 6.90 12.04 3.16
N LEU A 78 5.89 12.92 3.01
CA LEU A 78 5.28 13.23 1.73
C LEU A 78 6.25 13.94 0.78
N ASP A 79 7.05 14.88 1.28
CA ASP A 79 8.05 15.58 0.50
C ASP A 79 9.10 14.61 -0.04
N LEU A 80 9.56 13.67 0.79
CA LEU A 80 10.49 12.64 0.36
C LEU A 80 9.92 11.79 -0.78
N VAL A 81 8.72 11.21 -0.62
CA VAL A 81 8.16 10.34 -1.67
C VAL A 81 7.83 11.10 -2.95
N ARG A 82 7.41 12.37 -2.83
CA ARG A 82 7.16 13.26 -3.96
C ARG A 82 8.43 13.55 -4.75
N GLU A 83 9.56 13.84 -4.07
CA GLU A 83 10.87 14.06 -4.72
C GLU A 83 11.27 12.89 -5.62
N TYR A 84 10.92 11.66 -5.23
CA TYR A 84 11.24 10.44 -5.97
C TYR A 84 10.14 9.95 -6.91
N GLY A 85 8.99 10.63 -6.98
CA GLY A 85 7.87 10.23 -7.81
C GLY A 85 7.25 8.89 -7.37
N ILE A 86 7.17 8.65 -6.05
CA ILE A 86 6.69 7.41 -5.44
C ILE A 86 5.37 7.67 -4.72
N SER A 87 4.38 6.79 -4.89
CA SER A 87 3.11 6.89 -4.19
C SER A 87 3.26 6.58 -2.69
N ALA A 88 2.70 7.43 -1.84
CA ALA A 88 2.55 7.15 -0.42
C ALA A 88 1.20 6.47 -0.14
N ARG A 89 1.20 5.44 0.73
CA ARG A 89 -0.03 4.72 1.09
C ARG A 89 -0.21 4.68 2.60
N LEU A 90 -1.32 5.21 3.09
CA LEU A 90 -1.72 5.05 4.49
C LEU A 90 -2.21 3.63 4.73
N THR A 91 -1.75 3.00 5.80
CA THR A 91 -2.22 1.66 6.18
C THR A 91 -3.28 1.76 7.28
N PHE A 92 -4.55 1.74 6.87
CA PHE A 92 -5.72 1.81 7.75
C PHE A 92 -6.43 0.47 7.82
N SER A 93 -5.71 -0.52 8.36
CA SER A 93 -6.14 -1.92 8.39
C SER A 93 -6.87 -2.34 9.66
N ILE A 94 -7.47 -1.39 10.38
CA ILE A 94 -8.31 -1.68 11.54
C ILE A 94 -9.52 -2.54 11.16
N SER A 95 -9.70 -3.67 11.87
CA SER A 95 -10.83 -4.60 11.66
C SER A 95 -12.03 -4.32 12.56
N LEU A 96 -11.81 -3.63 13.69
CA LEU A 96 -12.83 -3.37 14.72
C LEU A 96 -13.29 -1.90 14.75
N LEU A 97 -13.42 -1.29 13.57
CA LEU A 97 -13.85 0.11 13.43
C LEU A 97 -15.34 0.27 13.76
N ARG A 98 -15.67 1.38 14.46
CA ARG A 98 -17.04 1.82 14.72
C ARG A 98 -17.24 3.22 14.16
N GLU A 99 -18.49 3.65 14.02
CA GLU A 99 -18.83 4.98 13.49
C GLU A 99 -18.19 6.14 14.27
N GLU A 100 -18.11 6.01 15.59
CA GLU A 100 -17.47 7.00 16.47
C GLU A 100 -15.99 7.23 16.13
N HIS A 101 -15.30 6.21 15.63
CA HIS A 101 -13.89 6.30 15.23
C HIS A 101 -13.68 7.06 13.92
N LEU A 102 -14.71 7.22 13.10
CA LEU A 102 -14.62 7.97 11.83
C LEU A 102 -14.37 9.47 12.05
N THR A 103 -14.68 9.98 13.24
CA THR A 103 -14.49 11.38 13.60
C THR A 103 -13.10 11.71 14.16
N ASP A 104 -12.18 10.74 14.17
CA ASP A 104 -10.82 10.96 14.64
C ASP A 104 -10.11 12.04 13.82
N LYS A 105 -9.69 13.11 14.48
CA LYS A 105 -9.13 14.29 13.83
C LYS A 105 -7.81 13.98 13.13
N LYS A 106 -6.92 13.24 13.80
CA LYS A 106 -5.60 12.94 13.25
C LYS A 106 -5.68 12.08 12.00
N CYS A 107 -6.51 11.03 12.02
CA CYS A 107 -6.70 10.18 10.84
C CYS A 107 -7.30 10.96 9.66
N ASN A 108 -8.25 11.86 9.93
CA ASN A 108 -8.85 12.71 8.90
C ASN A 108 -7.87 13.77 8.36
N GLU A 109 -7.03 14.35 9.21
CA GLU A 109 -5.97 15.28 8.79
C GLU A 109 -4.94 14.59 7.90
N LEU A 110 -4.53 13.36 8.24
CA LEU A 110 -3.66 12.55 7.38
C LEU A 110 -4.29 12.29 6.00
N CYS A 111 -5.58 11.90 5.94
CA CYS A 111 -6.27 11.72 4.68
C CYS A 111 -6.25 12.98 3.82
N LYS A 112 -6.58 14.14 4.39
CA LYS A 112 -6.55 15.42 3.68
C LYS A 112 -5.16 15.76 3.15
N MET A 113 -4.14 15.58 3.99
CA MET A 113 -2.76 15.87 3.62
C MET A 113 -2.29 14.98 2.46
N PHE A 114 -2.60 13.68 2.52
CA PHE A 114 -2.21 12.71 1.49
C PHE A 114 -3.00 12.89 0.19
N GLU A 115 -4.26 13.29 0.27
CA GLU A 115 -5.08 13.62 -0.88
C GLU A 115 -4.55 14.87 -1.61
N HIS A 116 -4.31 15.98 -0.87
CA HIS A 116 -3.83 17.23 -1.44
C HIS A 116 -2.37 17.16 -1.94
N ALA A 117 -1.57 16.27 -1.38
CA ALA A 117 -0.20 16.06 -1.88
C ALA A 117 -0.16 15.55 -3.33
N SER A 118 -1.28 14.98 -3.80
CA SER A 118 -1.45 14.56 -5.20
C SER A 118 -1.63 15.74 -6.16
N ASP A 119 -2.13 16.89 -5.68
CA ASP A 119 -2.51 18.04 -6.51
C ASP A 119 -1.37 19.07 -6.72
N ALA A 120 -0.28 18.97 -5.97
CA ALA A 120 0.66 20.07 -5.77
C ALA A 120 1.63 20.33 -6.94
N ASP A 121 1.61 19.56 -8.02
CA ASP A 121 2.59 19.73 -9.09
C ASP A 121 1.97 19.91 -10.48
N ASN A 122 1.79 21.18 -10.88
CA ASN A 122 1.50 21.59 -12.26
C ASN A 122 2.70 21.41 -13.21
N SER A 123 3.63 20.52 -12.91
CA SER A 123 4.76 20.21 -13.79
C SER A 123 4.29 19.36 -14.97
N PRO A 124 4.57 19.76 -16.23
CA PRO A 124 4.09 19.06 -17.42
C PRO A 124 4.69 17.66 -17.63
N HIS A 125 5.53 17.19 -16.71
CA HIS A 125 6.25 15.91 -16.80
C HIS A 125 5.92 14.91 -15.67
N THR A 126 5.13 15.30 -14.68
CA THR A 126 4.66 14.37 -13.64
C THR A 126 3.25 13.91 -13.99
N HIS A 127 3.10 12.64 -14.36
CA HIS A 127 1.82 11.99 -14.25
C HIS A 127 1.35 12.19 -12.80
N GLN A 128 0.15 12.72 -12.62
CA GLN A 128 -0.47 13.02 -11.34
C GLN A 128 -0.33 11.80 -10.42
N LEU A 129 0.60 11.90 -9.46
CA LEU A 129 0.95 10.79 -8.59
C LEU A 129 -0.10 10.71 -7.49
N GLN A 130 -1.07 9.82 -7.63
CA GLN A 130 -2.06 9.59 -6.60
C GLN A 130 -1.44 8.87 -5.41
N ASN A 131 -1.80 9.28 -4.20
CA ASN A 131 -1.58 8.56 -2.97
C ASN A 131 -2.77 7.62 -2.68
N GLY A 132 -2.58 6.67 -1.76
CA GLY A 132 -3.61 5.67 -1.53
C GLY A 132 -3.79 5.27 -0.07
N VAL A 133 -4.81 4.45 0.17
CA VAL A 133 -5.11 3.90 1.49
C VAL A 133 -5.33 2.39 1.40
N ILE A 134 -4.60 1.64 2.22
CA ILE A 134 -4.82 0.20 2.42
C ILE A 134 -5.89 0.05 3.50
N VAL A 135 -7.03 -0.52 3.15
CA VAL A 135 -8.22 -0.55 4.02
C VAL A 135 -8.74 -1.98 4.23
N HIS A 136 -9.18 -2.25 5.47
CA HIS A 136 -9.82 -3.52 5.86
C HIS A 136 -11.34 -3.38 6.00
N SER A 137 -11.78 -2.35 6.72
CA SER A 137 -13.18 -2.16 7.12
C SER A 137 -14.03 -1.58 5.99
N GLU A 138 -15.17 -2.20 5.70
CA GLU A 138 -16.16 -1.68 4.74
C GLU A 138 -16.74 -0.32 5.21
N LEU A 139 -16.87 -0.12 6.51
CA LEU A 139 -17.31 1.16 7.06
C LEU A 139 -16.32 2.28 6.71
N LEU A 140 -15.00 2.00 6.86
CA LEU A 140 -13.96 2.95 6.50
C LEU A 140 -13.86 3.15 4.98
N LEU A 141 -14.01 2.07 4.21
CA LEU A 141 -14.02 2.14 2.75
C LEU A 141 -15.06 3.15 2.26
N ASN A 142 -16.32 2.99 2.68
CA ASN A 142 -17.41 3.88 2.29
C ASN A 142 -17.18 5.33 2.76
N TYR A 143 -16.60 5.50 3.93
CA TYR A 143 -16.26 6.81 4.46
C TYR A 143 -15.18 7.51 3.62
N LEU A 144 -14.12 6.79 3.26
CA LEU A 144 -13.01 7.32 2.46
C LEU A 144 -13.48 7.69 1.04
N GLN A 145 -14.23 6.83 0.38
CA GLN A 145 -14.77 7.10 -0.95
C GLN A 145 -15.63 8.38 -1.00
N LYS A 146 -16.37 8.64 0.07
CA LYS A 146 -17.23 9.81 0.16
C LYS A 146 -16.46 11.09 0.47
N ASN A 147 -15.45 11.04 1.34
CA ASN A 147 -14.82 12.21 1.92
C ASN A 147 -13.43 12.52 1.34
N TYR A 148 -12.77 11.52 0.72
CA TYR A 148 -11.43 11.60 0.15
C TYR A 148 -11.35 10.84 -1.18
N PRO A 149 -12.11 11.27 -2.21
CA PRO A 149 -12.28 10.54 -3.47
C PRO A 149 -11.00 10.46 -4.33
N ASP A 150 -10.03 11.35 -4.11
CA ASP A 150 -8.79 11.39 -4.87
C ASP A 150 -7.73 10.41 -4.31
N LEU A 151 -7.98 9.80 -3.15
CA LEU A 151 -7.18 8.70 -2.63
C LEU A 151 -7.63 7.37 -3.26
N TYR A 152 -6.71 6.64 -3.94
CA TYR A 152 -7.06 5.30 -4.38
C TYR A 152 -7.02 4.29 -3.23
N LEU A 153 -7.85 3.26 -3.33
CA LEU A 153 -8.04 2.29 -2.26
C LEU A 153 -7.46 0.93 -2.61
N ILE A 154 -6.88 0.26 -1.60
CA ILE A 154 -6.27 -1.05 -1.69
C ILE A 154 -6.92 -1.97 -0.66
N SER A 155 -7.38 -3.15 -1.08
CA SER A 155 -7.90 -4.16 -0.15
C SER A 155 -6.76 -4.81 0.63
N SER A 156 -6.88 -4.76 1.96
CA SER A 156 -5.83 -5.21 2.88
C SER A 156 -5.74 -6.73 2.96
N THR A 157 -4.51 -7.25 3.01
CA THR A 157 -4.22 -8.67 3.32
C THR A 157 -4.73 -9.10 4.70
N THR A 158 -5.02 -8.14 5.61
CA THR A 158 -5.59 -8.46 6.93
C THR A 158 -7.00 -9.02 6.87
N LYS A 159 -7.69 -8.91 5.72
CA LYS A 159 -8.96 -9.60 5.45
C LYS A 159 -8.78 -11.12 5.43
N VAL A 160 -7.57 -11.61 5.21
CA VAL A 160 -7.19 -13.04 5.21
C VAL A 160 -8.06 -13.86 4.25
N LEU A 161 -8.14 -13.39 3.01
CA LEU A 161 -8.86 -14.09 1.93
C LEU A 161 -8.05 -15.30 1.49
N THR A 162 -8.35 -16.46 2.05
CA THR A 162 -7.62 -17.72 1.79
C THR A 162 -8.31 -18.61 0.75
N ASP A 163 -9.60 -18.41 0.53
CA ASP A 163 -10.34 -19.07 -0.54
C ASP A 163 -10.15 -18.29 -1.85
N PHE A 164 -9.91 -19.01 -2.94
CA PHE A 164 -9.66 -18.38 -4.23
C PHE A 164 -10.92 -17.72 -4.82
N GLN A 165 -12.10 -18.25 -4.49
CA GLN A 165 -13.38 -17.69 -4.97
C GLN A 165 -13.70 -16.37 -4.26
N ASP A 166 -13.42 -16.30 -2.93
CA ASP A 166 -13.53 -15.06 -2.16
C ASP A 166 -12.56 -14.00 -2.68
N PHE A 167 -11.33 -14.43 -3.02
CA PHE A 167 -10.34 -13.54 -3.63
C PHE A 167 -10.80 -13.03 -5.01
N LEU A 168 -11.38 -13.91 -5.87
CA LEU A 168 -11.93 -13.47 -7.17
C LEU A 168 -13.09 -12.49 -6.99
N THR A 169 -13.93 -12.70 -5.98
CA THR A 169 -15.02 -11.78 -5.66
C THR A 169 -14.48 -10.41 -5.28
N GLU A 170 -13.45 -10.36 -4.44
CA GLU A 170 -12.82 -9.10 -4.02
C GLU A 170 -12.12 -8.38 -5.20
N ILE A 171 -11.41 -9.12 -6.08
CA ILE A 171 -10.66 -8.52 -7.19
C ILE A 171 -11.56 -7.91 -8.28
N ASN A 172 -12.80 -8.43 -8.41
CA ASN A 172 -13.78 -7.91 -9.36
C ASN A 172 -14.50 -6.65 -8.85
N ARG A 173 -14.23 -6.21 -7.62
CA ARG A 173 -14.79 -4.95 -7.10
C ARG A 173 -14.09 -3.76 -7.75
N GLU A 174 -14.87 -2.77 -8.12
CA GLU A 174 -14.36 -1.50 -8.68
C GLU A 174 -13.91 -0.51 -7.60
N ASP A 175 -14.22 -0.78 -6.33
CA ASP A 175 -13.81 0.04 -5.18
C ASP A 175 -12.30 0.09 -5.00
N PHE A 176 -11.59 -0.95 -5.42
CA PHE A 176 -10.17 -1.11 -5.18
C PHE A 176 -9.36 -1.03 -6.46
N ARG A 177 -8.30 -0.23 -6.42
CA ARG A 177 -7.27 -0.25 -7.46
C ARG A 177 -6.42 -1.51 -7.38
N TYR A 178 -6.07 -1.95 -6.15
CA TYR A 178 -5.27 -3.14 -5.91
C TYR A 178 -5.85 -3.98 -4.77
N ILE A 179 -5.56 -5.27 -4.83
CA ILE A 179 -5.96 -6.26 -3.84
C ILE A 179 -4.72 -7.02 -3.37
N VAL A 180 -4.53 -7.08 -2.05
CA VAL A 180 -3.44 -7.89 -1.46
C VAL A 180 -4.05 -9.18 -0.89
N PRO A 181 -3.96 -10.32 -1.60
CA PRO A 181 -4.49 -11.58 -1.13
C PRO A 181 -3.71 -12.11 0.08
N ASP A 182 -4.25 -13.14 0.72
CA ASP A 182 -3.45 -13.90 1.68
C ASP A 182 -2.28 -14.59 0.97
N PHE A 183 -1.09 -14.55 1.58
CA PHE A 183 0.15 -15.07 1.00
C PHE A 183 0.10 -16.56 0.61
N ARG A 184 -0.85 -17.32 1.15
CA ARG A 184 -1.08 -18.72 0.78
C ARG A 184 -1.57 -18.87 -0.66
N LEU A 185 -2.15 -17.83 -1.25
CA LEU A 185 -2.57 -17.82 -2.64
C LEU A 185 -1.44 -17.47 -3.62
N ASN A 186 -0.28 -17.04 -3.15
CA ASN A 186 0.84 -16.62 -4.02
C ASN A 186 1.36 -17.73 -4.94
N LYS A 187 1.11 -19.00 -4.62
CA LYS A 187 1.65 -20.16 -5.35
C LYS A 187 0.57 -21.04 -6.00
N VAL A 188 -0.67 -20.61 -6.07
CA VAL A 188 -1.75 -21.35 -6.75
C VAL A 188 -1.76 -21.02 -8.25
N PHE A 189 -0.62 -21.27 -8.91
CA PHE A 189 -0.35 -20.85 -10.29
C PHE A 189 -1.41 -21.34 -11.28
N ASP A 190 -1.91 -22.58 -11.11
CA ASP A 190 -2.98 -23.18 -11.92
C ASP A 190 -4.25 -22.32 -11.95
N LYS A 191 -4.57 -21.66 -10.84
CA LYS A 191 -5.72 -20.77 -10.75
C LYS A 191 -5.38 -19.34 -11.17
N LEU A 192 -4.21 -18.84 -10.77
CA LEU A 192 -3.76 -17.49 -11.12
C LEU A 192 -3.60 -17.34 -12.65
N ASP A 193 -3.16 -18.38 -13.35
CA ASP A 193 -3.01 -18.37 -14.81
C ASP A 193 -4.32 -18.21 -15.56
N LEU A 194 -5.44 -18.65 -14.96
CA LEU A 194 -6.78 -18.51 -15.52
C LEU A 194 -7.38 -17.12 -15.37
N MET A 195 -6.77 -16.25 -14.57
CA MET A 195 -7.23 -14.88 -14.38
C MET A 195 -7.00 -14.05 -15.64
N SER A 196 -7.92 -13.10 -15.90
CA SER A 196 -7.75 -12.11 -16.96
C SER A 196 -6.56 -11.19 -16.66
N GLN A 197 -6.00 -10.55 -17.70
CA GLN A 197 -4.91 -9.59 -17.50
C GLN A 197 -5.34 -8.44 -16.58
N HIS A 198 -6.54 -7.92 -16.73
CA HIS A 198 -7.10 -6.89 -15.87
C HIS A 198 -7.13 -7.30 -14.39
N GLN A 199 -7.51 -8.55 -14.08
CA GLN A 199 -7.47 -9.08 -12.72
C GLN A 199 -6.02 -9.20 -12.21
N LYS A 200 -5.10 -9.70 -13.05
CA LYS A 200 -3.67 -9.84 -12.69
C LYS A 200 -3.04 -8.49 -12.37
N ASP A 201 -3.40 -7.44 -13.12
CA ASP A 201 -2.89 -6.08 -12.92
C ASP A 201 -3.34 -5.43 -11.60
N LYS A 202 -4.41 -5.97 -10.99
CA LYS A 202 -4.90 -5.51 -9.67
C LYS A 202 -4.28 -6.26 -8.49
N VAL A 203 -3.49 -7.31 -8.70
CA VAL A 203 -2.96 -8.14 -7.60
C VAL A 203 -1.61 -7.62 -7.11
N GLU A 204 -1.49 -7.44 -5.81
CA GLU A 204 -0.21 -7.20 -5.14
C GLU A 204 0.11 -8.37 -4.20
N PHE A 205 1.16 -9.13 -4.49
CA PHE A 205 1.56 -10.27 -3.68
C PHE A 205 2.50 -9.90 -2.54
N LEU A 206 2.29 -10.50 -1.37
CA LEU A 206 3.26 -10.41 -0.27
C LEU A 206 4.50 -11.24 -0.60
N CYS A 207 5.65 -10.60 -0.77
CA CYS A 207 6.91 -11.28 -1.10
C CYS A 207 7.60 -11.85 0.14
N ASN A 208 7.42 -11.23 1.31
CA ASN A 208 8.02 -11.65 2.57
C ASN A 208 6.96 -11.63 3.68
N GLU A 209 6.59 -12.79 4.14
CA GLU A 209 5.64 -12.98 5.23
C GLU A 209 6.31 -13.81 6.32
N CYS A 210 6.26 -13.30 7.56
CA CYS A 210 6.84 -14.00 8.71
C CYS A 210 5.87 -15.00 9.36
N CYS A 211 4.60 -15.00 8.94
CA CYS A 211 3.62 -15.95 9.45
C CYS A 211 3.86 -17.34 8.88
N TRP A 212 3.75 -18.36 9.74
CA TRP A 212 3.86 -19.75 9.29
C TRP A 212 2.79 -20.09 8.26
N TYR A 213 3.19 -20.75 7.16
CA TYR A 213 2.32 -21.03 6.00
C TYR A 213 1.03 -21.80 6.37
N GLY A 214 1.09 -22.73 7.32
CA GLY A 214 -0.07 -23.49 7.83
C GLY A 214 -0.87 -22.80 8.92
N CYS A 215 -0.55 -21.59 9.32
CA CYS A 215 -1.19 -20.88 10.43
C CYS A 215 -2.70 -20.64 10.14
N LYS A 216 -3.56 -21.16 11.01
CA LYS A 216 -5.02 -20.95 10.94
C LYS A 216 -5.47 -19.72 11.74
N GLU A 217 -4.61 -19.21 12.62
CA GLU A 217 -4.92 -18.15 13.59
C GLU A 217 -4.59 -16.74 13.07
N ARG A 218 -4.15 -16.61 11.80
CA ARG A 218 -3.70 -15.32 11.25
C ARG A 218 -4.75 -14.21 11.39
N LYS A 219 -6.03 -14.51 11.10
CA LYS A 219 -7.11 -13.54 11.25
C LYS A 219 -7.29 -13.12 12.69
N GLN A 220 -7.31 -14.08 13.61
CA GLN A 220 -7.43 -13.82 15.05
C GLN A 220 -6.21 -13.01 15.57
N CYS A 221 -5.00 -13.26 15.07
CA CYS A 221 -3.83 -12.48 15.43
C CYS A 221 -4.00 -11.00 15.06
N TYR A 222 -4.52 -10.69 13.88
CA TYR A 222 -4.81 -9.30 13.48
C TYR A 222 -5.89 -8.67 14.36
N GLU A 223 -6.98 -9.36 14.63
CA GLU A 223 -8.07 -8.88 15.48
C GLU A 223 -7.58 -8.63 16.92
N THR A 224 -6.74 -9.52 17.44
CA THR A 224 -6.12 -9.37 18.76
C THR A 224 -5.21 -8.15 18.81
N ALA A 225 -4.35 -7.95 17.81
CA ALA A 225 -3.48 -6.78 17.74
C ALA A 225 -4.28 -5.47 17.75
N VAL A 226 -5.36 -5.40 16.98
CA VAL A 226 -6.28 -4.26 16.96
C VAL A 226 -6.90 -4.02 18.34
N SER A 227 -7.38 -5.07 19.00
CA SER A 227 -8.01 -4.98 20.34
C SER A 227 -7.07 -4.39 21.38
N TYR A 228 -5.80 -4.81 21.41
CA TYR A 228 -4.80 -4.27 22.33
C TYR A 228 -4.52 -2.78 22.08
N THR A 229 -4.52 -2.33 20.85
CA THR A 229 -4.29 -0.92 20.53
C THR A 229 -5.46 -0.04 20.95
N HIS A 230 -6.69 -0.50 20.76
CA HIS A 230 -7.86 0.22 21.25
C HIS A 230 -7.89 0.37 22.76
N LEU A 231 -7.55 -0.68 23.50
CA LEU A 231 -7.48 -0.62 24.97
C LEU A 231 -6.45 0.41 25.45
N ARG A 232 -5.24 0.42 24.86
CA ARG A 232 -4.20 1.41 25.22
C ARG A 232 -4.58 2.85 24.85
N ALA A 233 -5.25 3.06 23.73
CA ALA A 233 -5.71 4.40 23.33
C ALA A 233 -6.76 4.97 24.30
N HIS A 234 -7.50 4.12 25.01
CA HIS A 234 -8.45 4.53 26.05
C HIS A 234 -7.80 4.75 27.43
N GLU A 235 -6.68 4.09 27.71
CA GLU A 235 -5.97 4.23 29.01
C GLU A 235 -5.07 5.48 29.07
N THR A 236 -4.74 6.09 27.94
CA THR A 236 -3.84 7.26 27.85
C THR A 236 -4.54 8.60 27.58
N ARG A 237 -5.87 8.63 27.65
CA ARG A 237 -6.68 9.87 27.49
C ARG A 237 -7.22 10.39 28.82
#